data_5fdd0333278412b1b45cc9cbd19ce825
#
_entry.id   5fdd0333278412b1b45cc9cbd19ce825
#
_cell.length_a   1.000
_cell.length_b   1.000
_cell.length_c   1.000
_cell.angle_alpha   90.00
_cell.angle_beta   90.00
_cell.angle_gamma   90.00
#
_symmetry.space_group_name_H-M   'P 1'
#
loop_
_entity.id
_entity.type
_entity.pdbx_description
1 polymer ?
#
loop_
_entity_poly.entity_id
_entity_poly.type
_entity_poly.pdbx_seq_one_letter_code
_entity_poly.pdbx_strand_id
1 'polypeptide(L)'
;MLKERSASRKDAVPSHTICSQEGGFVLVLVLLLTGFLLLLGSALLTIASSERQVGSNDRSGAQALYLAEAAIERTRRLLPGFSVNDVLVNNLLLGGWINGTSTDSGTYRATVTNNVASIGGLPQDGGTAVCGSTTCDIDGLVVITGTGTFQGSLRVVRVVVEVPPILRPPAPLTLVNSTVDPLFDGYSFLVSGFDRNLDGGAGPSPARPAIALVSSEAASAVLGILTPGQQSRVLGVGATPSVAVVANAATSDTLQRVKLQLARQADRVFVNPGTISEDLRRIDGGGQVTLVTGHPSADSNRGLDTAGDVILEGSGHGSGVLVVTGELTLRGSYRFDGAVLLVGDGSRLTLEGDSMIIGSVVIANRTTSHAGRAGFAIRDRAQLHFSQETLRGAARLLSARLRTW
;
A
#
# COMPACT_ATOMS: atom_id res chain seq x y z
N MET A 1 -92.51 -30.16 -60.19
CA MET A 1 -92.64 -31.27 -61.16
C MET A 1 -91.97 -32.46 -60.54
N LEU A 2 -92.85 -33.43 -60.29
CA LEU A 2 -92.64 -34.90 -60.37
C LEU A 2 -91.57 -35.49 -59.41
N LYS A 3 -92.01 -36.23 -58.40
CA LYS A 3 -92.52 -37.64 -58.39
C LYS A 3 -91.27 -38.61 -58.44
N GLU A 4 -91.07 -39.65 -57.75
CA GLU A 4 -91.89 -40.66 -57.07
C GLU A 4 -90.97 -41.61 -56.30
N ARG A 5 -91.34 -42.05 -55.16
CA ARG A 5 -91.60 -43.43 -54.73
C ARG A 5 -90.47 -44.48 -54.97
N SER A 6 -90.01 -45.22 -54.05
CA SER A 6 -90.68 -46.45 -53.58
C SER A 6 -89.80 -47.26 -52.59
N ALA A 7 -90.31 -47.60 -51.51
CA ALA A 7 -90.44 -48.91 -50.86
C ALA A 7 -89.21 -49.69 -50.41
N SER A 8 -89.13 -49.86 -49.11
CA SER A 8 -89.16 -51.12 -48.37
C SER A 8 -88.19 -52.21 -48.69
N ARG A 9 -87.32 -52.46 -47.68
CA ARG A 9 -87.19 -53.84 -47.16
C ARG A 9 -86.50 -53.80 -45.77
N LYS A 10 -87.26 -54.33 -44.79
CA LYS A 10 -86.79 -54.69 -43.49
C LYS A 10 -85.97 -55.98 -43.64
N ASP A 11 -84.74 -55.97 -43.28
CA ASP A 11 -84.01 -57.17 -42.87
C ASP A 11 -83.40 -56.91 -41.50
N ALA A 12 -83.95 -57.66 -40.55
CA ALA A 12 -83.46 -57.67 -39.18
C ALA A 12 -82.13 -58.39 -39.12
N VAL A 13 -81.09 -57.61 -38.81
CA VAL A 13 -79.77 -58.19 -38.47
C VAL A 13 -79.73 -58.37 -36.94
N PRO A 14 -79.34 -59.54 -36.46
CA PRO A 14 -79.29 -59.80 -35.00
C PRO A 14 -78.17 -58.91 -34.38
N SER A 15 -78.61 -58.23 -33.33
CA SER A 15 -77.69 -57.48 -32.46
C SER A 15 -76.77 -58.48 -31.72
N HIS A 16 -75.59 -58.70 -32.24
CA HIS A 16 -74.52 -59.26 -31.43
C HIS A 16 -74.10 -58.21 -30.39
N THR A 17 -74.62 -58.40 -29.18
CA THR A 17 -74.12 -57.72 -28.00
C THR A 17 -72.67 -58.23 -27.79
N ILE A 18 -71.73 -57.62 -28.38
CA ILE A 18 -70.29 -57.77 -28.03
C ILE A 18 -70.21 -57.13 -26.65
N CYS A 19 -70.30 -57.96 -25.59
CA CYS A 19 -69.87 -57.53 -24.27
C CYS A 19 -68.41 -57.11 -24.35
N SER A 20 -68.21 -55.86 -24.38
CA SER A 20 -66.87 -55.28 -24.40
C SER A 20 -66.17 -55.51 -23.06
N GLN A 21 -65.50 -56.64 -22.93
CA GLN A 21 -64.54 -56.88 -21.86
C GLN A 21 -63.27 -55.98 -22.08
N GLU A 22 -63.21 -55.25 -23.17
CA GLU A 22 -62.05 -54.36 -23.51
C GLU A 22 -62.02 -53.06 -22.73
N GLY A 23 -63.17 -52.60 -22.14
CA GLY A 23 -63.17 -51.34 -21.41
C GLY A 23 -62.36 -51.34 -20.12
N GLY A 24 -62.14 -52.50 -19.52
CA GLY A 24 -61.38 -52.61 -18.28
C GLY A 24 -59.87 -52.47 -18.53
N PHE A 25 -59.37 -53.02 -19.65
CA PHE A 25 -57.96 -52.96 -20.00
C PHE A 25 -57.52 -51.51 -20.38
N VAL A 26 -58.36 -50.80 -21.10
CA VAL A 26 -58.10 -49.41 -21.48
C VAL A 26 -58.04 -48.51 -20.23
N LEU A 27 -58.93 -48.71 -19.26
CA LEU A 27 -58.92 -47.95 -18.02
C LEU A 27 -57.64 -48.16 -17.20
N VAL A 28 -57.19 -49.41 -17.10
CA VAL A 28 -55.94 -49.76 -16.42
C VAL A 28 -54.72 -49.15 -17.16
N LEU A 29 -54.71 -49.19 -18.50
CA LEU A 29 -53.65 -48.59 -19.28
C LEU A 29 -53.60 -47.05 -19.09
N VAL A 30 -54.74 -46.38 -19.10
CA VAL A 30 -54.84 -44.92 -18.86
C VAL A 30 -54.38 -44.55 -17.44
N LEU A 31 -54.76 -45.35 -16.43
CA LEU A 31 -54.30 -45.14 -15.07
C LEU A 31 -52.81 -45.35 -14.90
N LEU A 32 -52.21 -46.38 -15.55
CA LEU A 32 -50.76 -46.58 -15.57
C LEU A 32 -50.03 -45.47 -16.29
N LEU A 33 -50.52 -45.02 -17.44
CA LEU A 33 -49.96 -43.93 -18.19
C LEU A 33 -50.00 -42.61 -17.40
N THR A 34 -51.14 -42.32 -16.77
CA THR A 34 -51.32 -41.13 -15.92
C THR A 34 -50.43 -41.19 -14.69
N GLY A 35 -50.31 -42.34 -14.05
CA GLY A 35 -49.39 -42.58 -12.94
C GLY A 35 -47.92 -42.36 -13.36
N PHE A 36 -47.53 -42.86 -14.51
CA PHE A 36 -46.18 -42.68 -15.08
C PHE A 36 -45.91 -41.21 -15.41
N LEU A 37 -46.88 -40.49 -16.00
CA LEU A 37 -46.76 -39.07 -16.29
C LEU A 37 -46.66 -38.20 -15.00
N LEU A 38 -47.39 -38.56 -13.96
CA LEU A 38 -47.30 -37.92 -12.65
C LEU A 38 -45.91 -38.11 -12.01
N LEU A 39 -45.36 -39.36 -12.10
CA LEU A 39 -44.03 -39.66 -11.60
C LEU A 39 -42.97 -38.87 -12.37
N LEU A 40 -43.05 -38.83 -13.70
CA LEU A 40 -42.14 -38.04 -14.54
C LEU A 40 -42.26 -36.55 -14.23
N GLY A 41 -43.46 -36.03 -14.09
CA GLY A 41 -43.71 -34.62 -13.73
C GLY A 41 -43.13 -34.26 -12.36
N SER A 42 -43.30 -35.14 -11.36
CA SER A 42 -42.70 -34.93 -10.04
C SER A 42 -41.17 -34.98 -10.05
N ALA A 43 -40.61 -35.90 -10.82
CA ALA A 43 -39.12 -35.97 -11.00
C ALA A 43 -38.56 -34.70 -11.67
N LEU A 44 -39.21 -34.23 -12.72
CA LEU A 44 -38.81 -32.98 -13.40
C LEU A 44 -38.91 -31.75 -12.49
N LEU A 45 -39.99 -31.65 -11.67
CA LEU A 45 -40.14 -30.58 -10.69
C LEU A 45 -39.04 -30.61 -9.62
N THR A 46 -38.68 -31.82 -9.16
CA THR A 46 -37.60 -31.99 -8.19
C THR A 46 -36.26 -31.56 -8.79
N ILE A 47 -35.95 -31.95 -10.03
CA ILE A 47 -34.72 -31.52 -10.75
C ILE A 47 -34.74 -30.00 -10.92
N ALA A 48 -35.83 -29.42 -11.43
CA ALA A 48 -35.93 -27.98 -11.64
C ALA A 48 -35.80 -27.17 -10.33
N SER A 49 -36.32 -27.69 -9.21
CA SER A 49 -36.17 -27.04 -7.90
C SER A 49 -34.74 -27.14 -7.40
N SER A 50 -34.05 -28.27 -7.60
CA SER A 50 -32.67 -28.43 -7.20
C SER A 50 -31.73 -27.54 -8.04
N GLU A 51 -31.97 -27.45 -9.35
CA GLU A 51 -31.18 -26.53 -10.22
C GLU A 51 -31.35 -25.08 -9.81
N ARG A 52 -32.57 -24.63 -9.48
CA ARG A 52 -32.80 -23.27 -8.96
C ARG A 52 -32.07 -23.04 -7.64
N GLN A 53 -32.06 -24.04 -6.74
CA GLN A 53 -31.37 -23.93 -5.46
C GLN A 53 -29.86 -23.88 -5.65
N VAL A 54 -29.28 -24.69 -6.53
CA VAL A 54 -27.86 -24.65 -6.90
C VAL A 54 -27.51 -23.28 -7.48
N GLY A 55 -28.27 -22.83 -8.49
CA GLY A 55 -28.03 -21.53 -9.11
C GLY A 55 -28.16 -20.34 -8.14
N SER A 56 -29.09 -20.42 -7.18
CA SER A 56 -29.21 -19.42 -6.12
C SER A 56 -28.02 -19.45 -5.17
N ASN A 57 -27.56 -20.64 -4.79
CA ASN A 57 -26.40 -20.81 -3.90
C ASN A 57 -25.11 -20.32 -4.58
N ASP A 58 -24.93 -20.62 -5.86
CA ASP A 58 -23.77 -20.16 -6.64
C ASP A 58 -23.74 -18.63 -6.75
N ARG A 59 -24.89 -18.02 -7.04
CA ARG A 59 -25.01 -16.56 -7.07
C ARG A 59 -24.72 -15.94 -5.71
N SER A 60 -25.27 -16.50 -4.64
CA SER A 60 -25.02 -16.01 -3.28
C SER A 60 -23.56 -16.20 -2.89
N GLY A 61 -22.93 -17.31 -3.27
CA GLY A 61 -21.51 -17.59 -3.07
C GLY A 61 -20.61 -16.59 -3.81
N ALA A 62 -20.94 -16.27 -5.08
CA ALA A 62 -20.20 -15.27 -5.86
C ALA A 62 -20.33 -13.87 -5.25
N GLN A 63 -21.51 -13.47 -4.81
CA GLN A 63 -21.71 -12.17 -4.15
C GLN A 63 -20.97 -12.10 -2.81
N ALA A 64 -20.97 -13.17 -2.01
CA ALA A 64 -20.17 -13.23 -0.79
C ALA A 64 -18.66 -13.12 -1.08
N LEU A 65 -18.17 -13.70 -2.19
CA LEU A 65 -16.77 -13.56 -2.63
C LEU A 65 -16.45 -12.10 -2.97
N TYR A 66 -17.26 -11.43 -3.79
CA TYR A 66 -17.06 -10.01 -4.12
C TYR A 66 -17.05 -9.10 -2.89
N LEU A 67 -17.89 -9.40 -1.89
CA LEU A 67 -17.88 -8.67 -0.63
C LEU A 67 -16.58 -8.88 0.16
N ALA A 68 -16.05 -10.11 0.18
CA ALA A 68 -14.75 -10.40 0.80
C ALA A 68 -13.59 -9.65 0.09
N GLU A 69 -13.59 -9.64 -1.24
CA GLU A 69 -12.61 -8.90 -2.05
C GLU A 69 -12.73 -7.38 -1.86
N ALA A 70 -13.95 -6.85 -1.79
CA ALA A 70 -14.20 -5.44 -1.51
C ALA A 70 -13.67 -5.03 -0.13
N ALA A 71 -13.80 -5.90 0.88
CA ALA A 71 -13.23 -5.67 2.20
C ALA A 71 -11.70 -5.59 2.15
N ILE A 72 -11.05 -6.49 1.42
CA ILE A 72 -9.60 -6.50 1.22
C ILE A 72 -9.15 -5.22 0.51
N GLU A 73 -9.79 -4.87 -0.60
CA GLU A 73 -9.40 -3.70 -1.39
C GLU A 73 -9.57 -2.38 -0.61
N ARG A 74 -10.65 -2.26 0.16
CA ARG A 74 -10.85 -1.11 1.04
C ARG A 74 -9.76 -1.02 2.11
N THR A 75 -9.41 -2.15 2.74
CA THR A 75 -8.32 -2.23 3.72
C THR A 75 -7.00 -1.84 3.11
N ARG A 76 -6.67 -2.40 1.95
CA ARG A 76 -5.44 -2.14 1.21
C ARG A 76 -5.25 -0.65 0.90
N ARG A 77 -6.34 0.06 0.56
CA ARG A 77 -6.29 1.51 0.28
C ARG A 77 -6.07 2.35 1.54
N LEU A 78 -6.51 1.87 2.69
CA LEU A 78 -6.39 2.59 3.95
C LEU A 78 -5.05 2.37 4.64
N LEU A 79 -4.47 1.17 4.50
CA LEU A 79 -3.23 0.77 5.18
C LEU A 79 -2.07 1.76 5.03
N PRO A 80 -1.78 2.34 3.82
CA PRO A 80 -0.67 3.29 3.67
C PRO A 80 -0.78 4.57 4.52
N GLY A 81 -1.95 4.83 5.11
CA GLY A 81 -2.17 5.97 6.01
C GLY A 81 -1.78 5.71 7.48
N PHE A 82 -1.47 4.45 7.83
CA PHE A 82 -1.24 4.03 9.21
C PHE A 82 0.11 3.33 9.39
N SER A 83 0.66 3.41 10.61
CA SER A 83 1.74 2.52 11.01
C SER A 83 1.23 1.09 11.11
N VAL A 84 1.93 0.14 10.51
CA VAL A 84 1.54 -1.28 10.56
C VAL A 84 1.41 -1.75 12.01
N ASN A 85 2.38 -1.40 12.86
CA ASN A 85 2.34 -1.78 14.27
C ASN A 85 1.13 -1.19 15.00
N ASP A 86 0.76 0.06 14.71
CA ASP A 86 -0.45 0.68 15.30
C ASP A 86 -1.72 -0.06 14.85
N VAL A 87 -1.76 -0.50 13.60
CA VAL A 87 -2.86 -1.31 13.06
C VAL A 87 -2.94 -2.67 13.74
N LEU A 88 -1.80 -3.33 13.93
CA LEU A 88 -1.73 -4.65 14.56
C LEU A 88 -2.08 -4.61 16.06
N VAL A 89 -1.69 -3.55 16.78
CA VAL A 89 -1.99 -3.35 18.21
C VAL A 89 -3.44 -2.92 18.39
N ASN A 90 -3.92 -1.98 17.57
CA ASN A 90 -5.23 -1.38 17.68
C ASN A 90 -6.19 -1.96 16.63
N ASN A 91 -6.50 -3.26 16.71
CA ASN A 91 -7.51 -3.91 15.85
C ASN A 91 -8.84 -3.11 15.78
N LEU A 92 -9.09 -2.20 16.74
CA LEU A 92 -10.23 -1.30 16.80
C LEU A 92 -10.26 -0.25 15.67
N LEU A 93 -9.10 0.25 15.20
CA LEU A 93 -9.05 1.23 14.10
C LEU A 93 -9.55 0.61 12.78
N LEU A 94 -9.28 -0.65 12.56
CA LEU A 94 -9.75 -1.40 11.40
C LEU A 94 -11.18 -1.93 11.60
N GLY A 95 -11.57 -2.29 12.81
CA GLY A 95 -12.89 -2.83 13.13
C GLY A 95 -14.06 -1.89 12.81
N GLY A 96 -13.86 -0.56 12.92
CA GLY A 96 -14.87 0.44 12.58
C GLY A 96 -14.91 0.83 11.09
N TRP A 97 -13.82 0.59 10.34
CA TRP A 97 -13.69 1.10 8.97
C TRP A 97 -13.89 0.03 7.90
N ILE A 98 -13.73 -1.23 8.28
CA ILE A 98 -13.71 -2.34 7.34
C ILE A 98 -14.99 -3.17 7.43
N ASN A 99 -15.82 -2.93 8.43
CA ASN A 99 -17.16 -3.49 8.45
C ASN A 99 -18.08 -2.62 7.60
N GLY A 100 -18.80 -3.24 6.68
CA GLY A 100 -19.78 -2.56 5.85
C GLY A 100 -20.95 -3.47 5.54
N THR A 101 -22.08 -2.85 5.28
CA THR A 101 -23.26 -3.49 4.71
C THR A 101 -23.38 -3.06 3.27
N SER A 102 -23.64 -3.99 2.35
CA SER A 102 -24.08 -3.64 1.00
C SER A 102 -25.57 -3.30 1.02
N THR A 103 -26.03 -2.55 0.03
CA THR A 103 -27.43 -2.19 -0.13
C THR A 103 -28.37 -3.39 -0.27
N ASP A 104 -27.83 -4.58 -0.60
CA ASP A 104 -28.57 -5.80 -0.87
C ASP A 104 -28.47 -6.85 0.28
N SER A 105 -28.34 -6.38 1.53
CA SER A 105 -28.31 -7.23 2.73
C SER A 105 -27.06 -8.13 2.89
N GLY A 106 -25.97 -7.80 2.19
CA GLY A 106 -24.67 -8.44 2.40
C GLY A 106 -23.83 -7.69 3.43
N THR A 107 -22.98 -8.39 4.15
CA THR A 107 -22.01 -7.81 5.08
C THR A 107 -20.60 -8.18 4.68
N TYR A 108 -19.65 -7.28 4.93
CA TYR A 108 -18.25 -7.57 4.75
C TYR A 108 -17.42 -7.11 5.95
N ARG A 109 -16.36 -7.84 6.21
CA ARG A 109 -15.41 -7.54 7.28
C ARG A 109 -14.00 -7.87 6.81
N ALA A 110 -13.01 -7.07 7.21
CA ALA A 110 -11.61 -7.45 7.08
C ALA A 110 -10.89 -7.39 8.42
N THR A 111 -9.88 -8.23 8.55
CA THR A 111 -8.92 -8.22 9.67
C THR A 111 -7.52 -8.19 9.10
N VAL A 112 -6.62 -7.50 9.79
CA VAL A 112 -5.20 -7.46 9.47
C VAL A 112 -4.43 -8.15 10.57
N THR A 113 -3.58 -9.08 10.19
CA THR A 113 -2.69 -9.80 11.12
C THR A 113 -1.28 -9.81 10.59
N ASN A 114 -0.30 -9.96 11.47
CA ASN A 114 1.08 -10.12 11.04
C ASN A 114 1.31 -11.51 10.40
N ASN A 115 2.30 -11.61 9.52
CA ASN A 115 2.70 -12.85 8.82
C ASN A 115 3.61 -13.75 9.69
N VAL A 116 3.25 -13.95 10.97
CA VAL A 116 4.03 -14.76 11.93
C VAL A 116 4.15 -16.25 11.57
N ALA A 117 3.35 -16.73 10.64
CA ALA A 117 3.45 -18.08 10.08
C ALA A 117 3.77 -18.00 8.60
N SER A 118 4.59 -18.95 8.11
CA SER A 118 4.84 -19.05 6.66
C SER A 118 3.53 -19.28 5.91
N ILE A 119 3.22 -18.39 5.00
CA ILE A 119 2.02 -18.46 4.17
C ILE A 119 2.48 -18.45 2.71
N GLY A 120 2.16 -19.52 1.95
CA GLY A 120 2.41 -19.59 0.51
C GLY A 120 3.89 -19.48 0.12
N GLY A 121 4.82 -19.92 0.97
CA GLY A 121 6.27 -19.84 0.70
C GLY A 121 6.89 -18.46 0.90
N LEU A 122 6.11 -17.48 1.37
CA LEU A 122 6.65 -16.18 1.77
C LEU A 122 7.42 -16.32 3.10
N PRO A 123 8.47 -15.51 3.29
CA PRO A 123 9.25 -15.56 4.52
C PRO A 123 8.33 -15.27 5.72
N GLN A 124 8.53 -16.04 6.77
CA GLN A 124 7.91 -15.79 8.05
C GLN A 124 8.55 -14.55 8.66
N ASP A 125 7.72 -13.64 9.19
CA ASP A 125 8.22 -12.58 10.03
C ASP A 125 8.84 -13.21 11.30
N GLY A 126 10.15 -13.08 11.46
CA GLY A 126 10.86 -13.48 12.67
C GLY A 126 10.48 -12.67 13.92
N GLY A 127 9.35 -11.97 13.88
CA GLY A 127 8.87 -10.95 14.79
C GLY A 127 8.85 -11.37 16.25
N THR A 128 8.54 -12.62 16.54
CA THR A 128 8.57 -13.12 17.92
C THR A 128 9.97 -13.17 18.52
N ALA A 129 11.01 -13.36 17.70
CA ALA A 129 12.41 -13.35 18.17
C ALA A 129 12.97 -11.93 18.33
N VAL A 130 12.52 -10.99 17.52
CA VAL A 130 13.06 -9.61 17.49
C VAL A 130 12.16 -8.62 18.23
N CYS A 131 10.84 -8.75 18.10
CA CYS A 131 9.87 -7.86 18.76
C CYS A 131 9.14 -8.50 19.94
N GLY A 132 9.20 -9.81 20.13
CA GLY A 132 8.51 -10.53 21.21
C GLY A 132 6.97 -10.54 21.10
N SER A 133 6.38 -10.06 20.02
CA SER A 133 4.94 -9.90 19.87
C SER A 133 4.47 -10.12 18.43
N THR A 134 3.29 -10.74 18.30
CA THR A 134 2.58 -10.89 17.02
C THR A 134 2.04 -9.57 16.48
N THR A 135 2.09 -8.51 17.28
CA THR A 135 1.65 -7.17 16.92
C THR A 135 2.78 -6.26 16.45
N CYS A 136 3.99 -6.80 16.32
CA CYS A 136 5.15 -6.10 15.82
C CYS A 136 5.54 -6.65 14.44
N ASP A 137 5.39 -5.84 13.42
CA ASP A 137 5.81 -6.13 12.05
C ASP A 137 7.26 -5.70 11.82
N ILE A 138 8.05 -6.53 11.16
CA ILE A 138 9.47 -6.29 10.88
C ILE A 138 9.72 -6.14 9.39
N ASP A 139 8.95 -6.82 8.54
CA ASP A 139 9.22 -6.92 7.10
C ASP A 139 8.24 -6.12 6.22
N GLY A 140 7.24 -5.49 6.83
CA GLY A 140 6.21 -4.74 6.11
C GLY A 140 5.17 -5.61 5.41
N LEU A 141 5.17 -6.93 5.69
CA LEU A 141 4.20 -7.87 5.15
C LEU A 141 3.08 -8.12 6.17
N VAL A 142 1.86 -7.95 5.77
CA VAL A 142 0.68 -8.26 6.58
C VAL A 142 -0.29 -9.16 5.84
N VAL A 143 -1.04 -9.94 6.59
CA VAL A 143 -2.11 -10.78 6.07
C VAL A 143 -3.44 -10.06 6.26
N ILE A 144 -4.12 -9.78 5.15
CA ILE A 144 -5.49 -9.28 5.20
C ILE A 144 -6.42 -10.47 4.97
N THR A 145 -7.33 -10.70 5.92
CA THR A 145 -8.39 -11.69 5.78
C THR A 145 -9.72 -10.95 5.58
N GLY A 146 -10.24 -11.04 4.36
CA GLY A 146 -11.56 -10.53 4.01
C GLY A 146 -12.62 -11.59 4.18
N THR A 147 -13.74 -11.24 4.80
CA THR A 147 -14.89 -12.10 4.99
C THR A 147 -16.11 -11.41 4.40
N GLY A 148 -16.79 -12.07 3.49
CA GLY A 148 -18.06 -11.62 2.93
C GLY A 148 -19.19 -12.59 3.23
N THR A 149 -20.35 -12.06 3.60
CA THR A 149 -21.56 -12.84 3.86
C THR A 149 -22.71 -12.29 3.03
N PHE A 150 -23.38 -13.15 2.30
CA PHE A 150 -24.56 -12.79 1.51
C PHE A 150 -25.58 -13.94 1.52
N GLN A 151 -26.83 -13.67 1.94
CA GLN A 151 -27.93 -14.63 1.99
C GLN A 151 -27.55 -15.99 2.59
N GLY A 152 -26.78 -15.98 3.70
CA GLY A 152 -26.32 -17.19 4.37
C GLY A 152 -25.06 -17.83 3.79
N SER A 153 -24.60 -17.41 2.60
CA SER A 153 -23.31 -17.85 2.03
C SER A 153 -22.18 -17.05 2.65
N LEU A 154 -21.13 -17.74 3.08
CA LEU A 154 -19.91 -17.18 3.65
C LEU A 154 -18.73 -17.47 2.72
N ARG A 155 -17.91 -16.45 2.44
CA ARG A 155 -16.62 -16.59 1.76
C ARG A 155 -15.52 -15.88 2.54
N VAL A 156 -14.37 -16.51 2.61
CA VAL A 156 -13.17 -15.97 3.26
C VAL A 156 -12.05 -15.98 2.26
N VAL A 157 -11.43 -14.82 2.07
CA VAL A 157 -10.27 -14.64 1.20
C VAL A 157 -9.12 -14.12 2.06
N ARG A 158 -7.93 -14.66 1.85
CA ARG A 158 -6.70 -14.20 2.52
C ARG A 158 -5.72 -13.74 1.48
N VAL A 159 -5.08 -12.61 1.72
CA VAL A 159 -4.04 -12.07 0.85
C VAL A 159 -2.89 -11.56 1.70
N VAL A 160 -1.67 -11.70 1.21
CA VAL A 160 -0.51 -11.01 1.78
C VAL A 160 -0.32 -9.71 1.06
N VAL A 161 -0.15 -8.65 1.83
CA VAL A 161 0.02 -7.29 1.34
C VAL A 161 1.32 -6.74 1.90
N GLU A 162 2.15 -6.20 1.02
CA GLU A 162 3.31 -5.41 1.39
C GLU A 162 2.83 -3.97 1.64
N VAL A 163 2.95 -3.52 2.90
CA VAL A 163 2.58 -2.16 3.30
C VAL A 163 3.82 -1.28 3.17
N PRO A 164 3.74 -0.19 2.39
CA PRO A 164 4.87 0.70 2.26
C PRO A 164 5.17 1.38 3.60
N PRO A 165 6.44 1.64 3.89
CA PRO A 165 6.84 2.31 5.10
C PRO A 165 6.30 3.74 5.14
N ILE A 166 5.79 4.15 6.27
CA ILE A 166 5.37 5.53 6.47
C ILE A 166 6.60 6.37 6.82
N LEU A 167 7.04 7.16 5.87
CA LEU A 167 8.05 8.18 6.11
C LEU A 167 7.39 9.36 6.83
N ARG A 168 7.53 9.42 8.16
CA ARG A 168 7.10 10.57 8.99
C ARG A 168 8.31 11.18 9.68
N PRO A 169 9.21 11.81 8.94
CA PRO A 169 10.38 12.40 9.53
C PRO A 169 9.96 13.50 10.52
N PRO A 170 10.61 13.56 11.70
CA PRO A 170 10.28 14.54 12.73
C PRO A 170 10.73 15.96 12.39
N ALA A 171 11.58 16.12 11.36
CA ALA A 171 12.19 17.38 10.96
C ALA A 171 12.46 17.41 9.45
N PRO A 172 12.72 18.57 8.83
CA PRO A 172 13.25 18.65 7.47
C PRO A 172 14.60 17.95 7.33
N LEU A 173 15.46 17.97 8.35
CA LEU A 173 16.69 17.20 8.41
C LEU A 173 16.68 16.28 9.63
N THR A 174 16.74 14.98 9.40
CA THR A 174 16.76 13.95 10.46
C THR A 174 18.01 13.08 10.28
N LEU A 175 18.83 12.99 11.33
CA LEU A 175 20.02 12.12 11.35
C LEU A 175 19.83 11.04 12.43
N VAL A 176 19.97 9.79 12.00
CA VAL A 176 19.67 8.60 12.85
C VAL A 176 20.92 8.00 13.48
N ASN A 177 22.09 8.56 13.22
CA ASN A 177 23.36 8.13 13.80
C ASN A 177 23.67 8.89 15.09
N SER A 178 24.31 8.22 16.03
CA SER A 178 24.77 8.83 17.28
C SER A 178 25.92 9.82 17.07
N THR A 179 26.72 9.61 16.02
CA THR A 179 27.81 10.51 15.63
C THR A 179 27.52 11.13 14.27
N VAL A 180 27.71 12.43 14.16
CA VAL A 180 27.44 13.20 12.94
C VAL A 180 28.64 14.06 12.55
N ASP A 181 28.77 14.33 11.24
CA ASP A 181 29.77 15.23 10.67
C ASP A 181 29.06 16.42 9.99
N PRO A 182 28.66 17.42 10.78
CA PRO A 182 27.94 18.57 10.26
C PRO A 182 28.90 19.62 9.69
N LEU A 183 28.45 20.32 8.63
CA LEU A 183 29.14 21.49 8.07
C LEU A 183 28.12 22.55 7.67
N PHE A 184 28.29 23.76 8.17
CA PHE A 184 27.57 24.94 7.70
C PHE A 184 28.57 25.97 7.19
N ASP A 185 28.44 26.38 5.92
CA ASP A 185 29.30 27.33 5.28
C ASP A 185 28.48 28.53 4.75
N GLY A 186 29.00 29.74 5.03
CA GLY A 186 28.25 30.96 4.72
C GLY A 186 27.19 31.33 5.75
N TYR A 187 26.39 32.37 5.45
CA TYR A 187 25.35 32.94 6.33
C TYR A 187 23.99 33.06 5.63
N SER A 188 23.87 32.62 4.40
CA SER A 188 22.67 32.81 3.60
C SER A 188 21.83 31.54 3.43
N PHE A 189 22.31 30.40 3.94
CA PHE A 189 21.55 29.16 3.95
C PHE A 189 20.31 29.24 4.88
N LEU A 190 19.37 28.35 4.71
CA LEU A 190 18.19 28.24 5.56
C LEU A 190 17.78 26.79 5.79
N VAL A 191 17.63 26.39 7.06
CA VAL A 191 16.99 25.14 7.46
C VAL A 191 15.75 25.48 8.28
N SER A 192 14.57 25.16 7.75
CA SER A 192 13.29 25.59 8.35
C SER A 192 12.36 24.40 8.64
N GLY A 193 12.01 24.24 9.91
CA GLY A 193 11.01 23.31 10.39
C GLY A 193 9.57 23.85 10.33
N PHE A 194 9.37 25.08 9.86
CA PHE A 194 8.03 25.61 9.58
C PHE A 194 7.47 24.95 8.32
N ASP A 195 6.19 24.53 8.40
CA ASP A 195 5.51 23.89 7.26
C ASP A 195 5.36 24.87 6.10
N ARG A 196 5.78 24.45 4.91
CA ARG A 196 5.74 25.25 3.69
C ARG A 196 5.01 24.49 2.61
N ASN A 197 4.05 25.13 1.95
CA ASN A 197 3.38 24.60 0.79
C ASN A 197 4.27 24.69 -0.46
N LEU A 198 3.92 23.94 -1.52
CA LEU A 198 4.63 23.96 -2.82
C LEU A 198 4.63 25.33 -3.50
N ASP A 199 3.62 26.15 -3.28
CA ASP A 199 3.51 27.54 -3.77
C ASP A 199 4.40 28.53 -3.01
N GLY A 200 5.08 28.06 -1.95
CA GLY A 200 5.94 28.89 -1.10
C GLY A 200 5.25 29.55 0.08
N GLY A 201 3.93 29.41 0.22
CA GLY A 201 3.16 29.88 1.36
C GLY A 201 3.38 29.06 2.63
N ALA A 202 2.89 29.56 3.76
CA ALA A 202 2.89 28.81 5.03
C ALA A 202 1.90 27.64 4.94
N GLY A 203 2.35 26.43 5.33
CA GLY A 203 1.51 25.24 5.41
C GLY A 203 0.69 25.21 6.71
N PRO A 204 -0.37 24.37 6.74
CA PRO A 204 -1.29 24.28 7.88
C PRO A 204 -0.76 23.41 9.03
N SER A 205 0.34 22.69 8.86
CA SER A 205 0.85 21.78 9.87
C SER A 205 1.67 22.50 10.94
N PRO A 206 1.68 22.04 12.18
CA PRO A 206 2.48 22.64 13.23
C PRO A 206 3.98 22.58 12.88
N ALA A 207 4.70 23.60 13.36
CA ALA A 207 6.15 23.68 13.20
C ALA A 207 6.85 22.46 13.82
N ARG A 208 7.94 22.06 13.20
CA ARG A 208 8.83 20.98 13.62
C ARG A 208 10.19 21.57 14.03
N PRO A 209 11.05 20.83 14.77
CA PRO A 209 12.45 21.20 14.85
C PRO A 209 13.06 21.25 13.45
N ALA A 210 14.03 22.14 13.23
CA ALA A 210 14.72 22.22 11.95
C ALA A 210 15.65 21.01 11.73
N ILE A 211 16.30 20.56 12.79
CA ILE A 211 17.18 19.39 12.77
C ILE A 211 16.78 18.46 13.91
N ALA A 212 16.52 17.21 13.58
CA ALA A 212 16.25 16.14 14.56
C ALA A 212 17.41 15.13 14.58
N LEU A 213 17.84 14.77 15.76
CA LEU A 213 18.96 13.89 16.04
C LEU A 213 18.56 12.83 17.05
N VAL A 214 19.22 11.66 17.04
CA VAL A 214 18.86 10.58 17.97
C VAL A 214 19.64 10.64 19.30
N SER A 215 20.71 11.44 19.38
CA SER A 215 21.54 11.54 20.56
C SER A 215 21.86 12.98 20.93
N SER A 216 22.12 13.22 22.21
CA SER A 216 22.58 14.51 22.73
C SER A 216 23.99 14.85 22.27
N GLU A 217 24.82 13.83 22.04
CA GLU A 217 26.17 14.02 21.50
C GLU A 217 26.14 14.59 20.08
N ALA A 218 25.30 14.01 19.21
CA ALA A 218 25.10 14.54 17.86
C ALA A 218 24.52 15.97 17.88
N ALA A 219 23.58 16.24 18.82
CA ALA A 219 23.04 17.60 18.96
C ALA A 219 24.09 18.61 19.39
N SER A 220 24.95 18.23 20.34
CA SER A 220 26.06 19.07 20.77
C SER A 220 27.08 19.32 19.66
N ALA A 221 27.38 18.32 18.83
CA ALA A 221 28.25 18.48 17.67
C ALA A 221 27.69 19.50 16.67
N VAL A 222 26.37 19.43 16.36
CA VAL A 222 25.70 20.40 15.46
C VAL A 222 25.70 21.79 16.07
N LEU A 223 25.34 21.93 17.34
CA LEU A 223 25.29 23.24 18.02
C LEU A 223 26.68 23.87 18.15
N GLY A 224 27.71 23.06 18.37
CA GLY A 224 29.08 23.52 18.57
C GLY A 224 29.76 24.15 17.36
N ILE A 225 29.29 23.84 16.15
CA ILE A 225 29.85 24.40 14.91
C ILE A 225 29.11 25.64 14.40
N LEU A 226 27.88 25.88 14.89
CA LEU A 226 27.05 27.02 14.45
C LEU A 226 27.56 28.33 15.06
N THR A 227 28.02 29.22 14.23
CA THR A 227 28.29 30.60 14.65
C THR A 227 27.01 31.35 15.01
N PRO A 228 27.06 32.41 15.83
CA PRO A 228 25.85 33.17 16.21
C PRO A 228 25.00 33.68 15.02
N GLY A 229 25.66 34.07 13.92
CA GLY A 229 24.98 34.46 12.68
C GLY A 229 24.27 33.28 11.96
N GLN A 230 24.85 32.09 12.03
CA GLN A 230 24.29 30.88 11.42
C GLN A 230 23.14 30.31 12.26
N GLN A 231 23.16 30.48 13.59
CA GLN A 231 22.09 30.01 14.47
C GLN A 231 20.72 30.56 14.07
N SER A 232 20.67 31.84 13.64
CA SER A 232 19.43 32.49 13.16
C SER A 232 18.90 31.92 11.83
N ARG A 233 19.63 31.00 11.20
CA ARG A 233 19.24 30.32 9.93
C ARG A 233 18.68 28.92 10.14
N VAL A 234 18.70 28.42 11.36
CA VAL A 234 18.17 27.11 11.73
C VAL A 234 16.89 27.33 12.55
N LEU A 235 15.76 27.43 11.82
CA LEU A 235 14.47 27.92 12.36
C LEU A 235 13.46 26.77 12.52
N GLY A 236 12.70 26.79 13.60
CA GLY A 236 11.65 25.79 13.86
C GLY A 236 11.06 25.92 15.25
N VAL A 237 10.48 24.83 15.75
CA VAL A 237 9.94 24.79 17.12
C VAL A 237 11.08 24.73 18.14
N GLY A 238 10.89 25.37 19.30
CA GLY A 238 11.85 25.37 20.40
C GLY A 238 12.81 26.55 20.36
N ALA A 239 14.04 26.35 20.82
CA ALA A 239 15.09 27.39 20.84
C ALA A 239 15.63 27.67 19.44
N THR A 240 16.30 28.83 19.29
CA THR A 240 17.10 29.16 18.11
C THR A 240 18.57 28.98 18.46
N PRO A 241 19.33 28.11 17.74
CA PRO A 241 18.95 27.26 16.61
C PRO A 241 17.99 26.12 17.01
N SER A 242 17.04 25.78 16.12
CA SER A 242 16.05 24.75 16.35
C SER A 242 16.59 23.35 16.08
N VAL A 243 17.25 22.78 17.08
CA VAL A 243 17.84 21.44 17.08
C VAL A 243 17.19 20.63 18.21
N ALA A 244 16.69 19.43 17.91
CA ALA A 244 16.04 18.58 18.90
C ALA A 244 16.57 17.14 18.90
N VAL A 245 16.64 16.55 20.09
CA VAL A 245 16.89 15.12 20.26
C VAL A 245 15.56 14.38 20.24
N VAL A 246 15.40 13.45 19.29
CA VAL A 246 14.18 12.64 19.12
C VAL A 246 14.57 11.17 19.29
N ALA A 247 14.46 10.67 20.52
CA ALA A 247 14.91 9.34 20.90
C ALA A 247 14.21 8.19 20.14
N ASN A 248 13.00 8.40 19.65
CA ASN A 248 12.19 7.43 18.92
C ASN A 248 12.18 7.66 17.40
N ALA A 249 13.16 8.38 16.85
CA ALA A 249 13.39 8.39 15.42
C ALA A 249 13.68 6.94 14.96
N ALA A 250 13.31 6.61 13.73
CA ALA A 250 13.53 5.29 13.17
C ALA A 250 14.98 4.83 13.38
N THR A 251 15.19 3.58 13.76
CA THR A 251 16.55 3.02 13.88
C THR A 251 17.17 2.84 12.50
N SER A 252 18.50 2.76 12.42
CA SER A 252 19.22 2.46 11.18
C SER A 252 18.69 1.19 10.51
N ASP A 253 18.41 0.14 11.28
CA ASP A 253 17.86 -1.13 10.76
C ASP A 253 16.45 -0.96 10.18
N THR A 254 15.62 -0.14 10.81
CA THR A 254 14.30 0.19 10.26
C THR A 254 14.44 0.92 8.93
N LEU A 255 15.35 1.87 8.82
CA LEU A 255 15.58 2.60 7.57
C LEU A 255 16.21 1.73 6.49
N GLN A 256 17.03 0.74 6.82
CA GLN A 256 17.51 -0.26 5.86
C GLN A 256 16.35 -1.06 5.27
N ARG A 257 15.39 -1.49 6.10
CA ARG A 257 14.18 -2.18 5.60
C ARG A 257 13.32 -1.28 4.72
N VAL A 258 13.13 -0.03 5.14
CA VAL A 258 12.45 0.99 4.34
C VAL A 258 13.13 1.15 2.98
N LYS A 259 14.45 1.24 2.94
CA LYS A 259 15.23 1.29 1.70
C LYS A 259 14.95 0.09 0.79
N LEU A 260 14.97 -1.14 1.33
CA LEU A 260 14.68 -2.36 0.58
C LEU A 260 13.27 -2.36 -0.03
N GLN A 261 12.29 -1.91 0.73
CA GLN A 261 10.90 -1.81 0.25
C GLN A 261 10.76 -0.76 -0.85
N LEU A 262 11.37 0.42 -0.66
CA LEU A 262 11.35 1.49 -1.66
C LEU A 262 12.10 1.09 -2.94
N ALA A 263 13.21 0.37 -2.83
CA ALA A 263 13.96 -0.13 -3.97
C ALA A 263 13.12 -1.05 -4.87
N ARG A 264 12.27 -1.91 -4.27
CA ARG A 264 11.34 -2.77 -5.01
C ARG A 264 10.21 -2.00 -5.70
N GLN A 265 9.96 -0.78 -5.27
CA GLN A 265 8.90 0.09 -5.78
C GLN A 265 9.43 1.21 -6.67
N ALA A 266 10.76 1.26 -6.91
CA ALA A 266 11.38 2.30 -7.68
C ALA A 266 10.84 2.35 -9.13
N ASP A 267 10.39 3.53 -9.54
CA ASP A 267 9.99 3.81 -10.92
C ASP A 267 11.23 4.00 -11.81
N ARG A 268 12.30 4.55 -11.24
CA ARG A 268 13.60 4.75 -11.90
C ARG A 268 14.74 4.30 -11.00
N VAL A 269 15.69 3.60 -11.59
CA VAL A 269 16.89 3.14 -10.91
C VAL A 269 18.12 3.68 -11.67
N PHE A 270 18.99 4.38 -10.95
CA PHE A 270 20.28 4.84 -11.44
C PHE A 270 21.40 4.10 -10.74
N VAL A 271 22.35 3.62 -11.52
CA VAL A 271 23.53 2.91 -11.00
C VAL A 271 24.78 3.77 -11.24
N ASN A 272 25.39 4.26 -10.18
CA ASN A 272 26.56 5.16 -10.24
C ASN A 272 26.40 6.26 -11.30
N PRO A 273 25.33 7.07 -11.24
CA PRO A 273 25.01 7.98 -12.33
C PRO A 273 26.02 9.14 -12.46
N GLY A 274 26.82 9.39 -11.41
CA GLY A 274 27.63 10.59 -11.34
C GLY A 274 26.78 11.86 -11.26
N THR A 275 26.68 12.62 -12.35
CA THR A 275 25.86 13.86 -12.40
C THR A 275 24.60 13.65 -13.20
N ILE A 276 23.46 14.11 -12.61
CA ILE A 276 22.14 14.16 -13.24
C ILE A 276 21.71 15.63 -13.30
N SER A 277 21.47 16.14 -14.52
CA SER A 277 20.96 17.50 -14.75
C SER A 277 19.53 17.54 -15.26
N GLU A 278 18.92 16.36 -15.46
CA GLU A 278 17.53 16.22 -15.90
C GLU A 278 16.52 16.30 -14.75
N ASP A 279 15.26 16.50 -15.11
CA ASP A 279 14.15 16.45 -14.18
C ASP A 279 13.93 15.02 -13.64
N LEU A 280 13.83 14.90 -12.33
CA LEU A 280 13.43 13.66 -11.63
C LEU A 280 11.94 13.71 -11.25
N ARG A 281 11.10 13.99 -12.25
CA ARG A 281 9.63 13.95 -12.16
C ARG A 281 9.08 13.03 -13.24
N ARG A 282 7.87 12.55 -13.05
CA ARG A 282 7.15 11.88 -14.14
C ARG A 282 6.84 12.87 -15.27
N ILE A 283 6.61 12.34 -16.46
CA ILE A 283 6.26 13.16 -17.65
C ILE A 283 4.98 13.97 -17.40
N ASP A 284 4.05 13.45 -16.59
CA ASP A 284 2.82 14.13 -16.17
C ASP A 284 3.02 15.20 -15.09
N GLY A 285 4.27 15.46 -14.69
CA GLY A 285 4.63 16.37 -13.60
C GLY A 285 4.44 15.79 -12.20
N GLY A 286 3.96 14.55 -12.07
CA GLY A 286 3.79 13.87 -10.80
C GLY A 286 5.11 13.43 -10.16
N GLY A 287 5.04 13.09 -8.87
CA GLY A 287 6.17 12.49 -8.16
C GLY A 287 6.46 11.06 -8.60
N GLN A 288 7.69 10.61 -8.39
CA GLN A 288 8.13 9.24 -8.65
C GLN A 288 9.00 8.72 -7.51
N VAL A 289 9.19 7.41 -7.45
CA VAL A 289 10.17 6.76 -6.58
C VAL A 289 11.44 6.54 -7.38
N THR A 290 12.51 7.25 -7.02
CA THR A 290 13.82 7.17 -7.67
C THR A 290 14.82 6.52 -6.73
N LEU A 291 15.52 5.51 -7.20
CA LEU A 291 16.62 4.84 -6.51
C LEU A 291 17.96 5.15 -7.16
N VAL A 292 18.93 5.57 -6.36
CA VAL A 292 20.35 5.68 -6.75
C VAL A 292 21.16 4.69 -5.93
N THR A 293 21.89 3.82 -6.61
CA THR A 293 22.68 2.75 -6.00
C THR A 293 24.01 2.54 -6.72
N GLY A 294 24.99 1.95 -6.03
CA GLY A 294 26.28 1.62 -6.62
C GLY A 294 26.31 0.29 -7.38
N HIS A 295 25.25 -0.49 -7.35
CA HIS A 295 25.20 -1.81 -7.98
C HIS A 295 23.92 -2.03 -8.79
N PRO A 296 23.98 -2.66 -9.98
CA PRO A 296 22.83 -2.84 -10.86
C PRO A 296 21.73 -3.77 -10.34
N SER A 297 22.07 -4.64 -9.37
CA SER A 297 21.12 -5.64 -8.84
C SER A 297 20.39 -5.08 -7.62
N ALA A 298 19.35 -4.30 -7.85
CA ALA A 298 18.49 -3.76 -6.79
C ALA A 298 17.73 -4.87 -6.01
N ASP A 299 17.60 -6.07 -6.57
CA ASP A 299 16.87 -7.20 -5.97
C ASP A 299 17.68 -7.97 -4.92
N SER A 300 19.00 -7.80 -4.89
CA SER A 300 19.83 -8.42 -3.87
C SER A 300 20.13 -7.44 -2.72
N ASN A 301 20.05 -7.92 -1.48
CA ASN A 301 20.49 -7.14 -0.32
C ASN A 301 21.92 -6.59 -0.50
N ARG A 302 22.76 -7.29 -1.25
CA ARG A 302 24.14 -6.88 -1.56
C ARG A 302 24.22 -5.67 -2.50
N GLY A 303 23.30 -5.55 -3.47
CA GLY A 303 23.31 -4.42 -4.42
C GLY A 303 22.96 -3.08 -3.78
N LEU A 304 22.13 -3.10 -2.75
CA LEU A 304 21.72 -1.89 -2.00
C LEU A 304 22.72 -1.50 -0.90
N ASP A 305 23.73 -2.32 -0.63
CA ASP A 305 24.78 -2.03 0.34
C ASP A 305 25.97 -1.30 -0.30
N THR A 306 26.02 -1.21 -1.62
CA THR A 306 27.07 -0.48 -2.33
C THR A 306 26.69 1.00 -2.46
N ALA A 307 27.58 1.89 -2.04
CA ALA A 307 27.36 3.33 -2.15
C ALA A 307 27.15 3.73 -3.62
N GLY A 308 26.08 4.45 -3.86
CA GLY A 308 25.76 5.05 -5.14
C GLY A 308 25.68 6.56 -4.95
N ASP A 309 26.75 7.26 -5.35
CA ASP A 309 26.83 8.71 -5.20
C ASP A 309 26.14 9.39 -6.39
N VAL A 310 25.53 10.54 -6.13
CA VAL A 310 24.86 11.32 -7.16
C VAL A 310 24.97 12.82 -6.92
N ILE A 311 25.21 13.54 -8.01
CA ILE A 311 25.15 14.99 -8.06
C ILE A 311 23.92 15.39 -8.89
N LEU A 312 22.97 16.09 -8.26
CA LEU A 312 21.85 16.74 -8.94
C LEU A 312 22.23 18.18 -9.22
N GLU A 313 22.37 18.55 -10.48
CA GLU A 313 22.97 19.82 -10.88
C GLU A 313 22.12 20.61 -11.86
N GLY A 314 22.29 21.93 -11.83
CA GLY A 314 21.63 22.86 -12.76
C GLY A 314 20.32 23.40 -12.20
N SER A 315 19.31 23.58 -13.08
CA SER A 315 17.99 24.11 -12.75
C SER A 315 16.89 23.04 -12.80
N GLY A 316 17.29 21.76 -12.68
CA GLY A 316 16.36 20.63 -12.71
C GLY A 316 15.42 20.61 -11.51
N HIS A 317 14.32 19.88 -11.65
CA HIS A 317 13.34 19.70 -10.60
C HIS A 317 13.03 18.21 -10.40
N GLY A 318 13.17 17.74 -9.16
CA GLY A 318 12.76 16.41 -8.75
C GLY A 318 11.53 16.44 -7.86
N SER A 319 10.72 15.37 -7.85
CA SER A 319 9.62 15.24 -6.90
C SER A 319 9.30 13.79 -6.56
N GLY A 320 8.82 13.56 -5.33
CA GLY A 320 8.41 12.25 -4.86
C GLY A 320 9.30 11.68 -3.77
N VAL A 321 9.84 10.47 -3.99
CA VAL A 321 10.75 9.79 -3.05
C VAL A 321 12.09 9.55 -3.75
N LEU A 322 13.17 10.06 -3.17
CA LEU A 322 14.54 9.82 -3.64
C LEU A 322 15.27 8.98 -2.59
N VAL A 323 15.72 7.81 -2.99
CA VAL A 323 16.54 6.91 -2.16
C VAL A 323 17.94 6.88 -2.73
N VAL A 324 18.94 7.20 -1.91
CA VAL A 324 20.38 7.19 -2.30
C VAL A 324 21.14 6.33 -1.32
N THR A 325 21.96 5.42 -1.83
CA THR A 325 22.77 4.52 -0.98
C THR A 325 24.17 5.05 -0.64
N GLY A 326 24.47 6.27 -1.06
CA GLY A 326 25.74 6.95 -0.84
C GLY A 326 25.57 8.45 -0.59
N GLU A 327 26.41 9.25 -1.22
CA GLU A 327 26.39 10.71 -1.11
C GLU A 327 25.41 11.33 -2.11
N LEU A 328 24.64 12.32 -1.64
CA LEU A 328 23.77 13.16 -2.46
C LEU A 328 24.27 14.59 -2.41
N THR A 329 24.63 15.15 -3.56
CA THR A 329 24.94 16.57 -3.72
C THR A 329 23.88 17.25 -4.59
N LEU A 330 23.22 18.28 -4.08
CA LEU A 330 22.42 19.21 -4.88
C LEU A 330 23.20 20.49 -5.06
N ARG A 331 23.37 20.95 -6.30
CA ARG A 331 24.02 22.22 -6.57
C ARG A 331 23.40 23.01 -7.74
N GLY A 332 23.78 24.29 -7.83
CA GLY A 332 23.10 25.21 -8.72
C GLY A 332 21.77 25.68 -8.15
N SER A 333 20.71 25.63 -8.95
CA SER A 333 19.34 25.94 -8.54
C SER A 333 18.42 24.71 -8.58
N TYR A 334 19.01 23.51 -8.39
CA TYR A 334 18.24 22.27 -8.41
C TYR A 334 17.25 22.24 -7.24
N ARG A 335 15.98 21.90 -7.53
CA ARG A 335 14.91 21.79 -6.52
C ARG A 335 14.41 20.36 -6.42
N PHE A 336 14.23 19.87 -5.19
CA PHE A 336 13.58 18.58 -4.95
C PHE A 336 12.39 18.73 -3.98
N ASP A 337 11.22 18.25 -4.39
CA ASP A 337 9.98 18.31 -3.61
C ASP A 337 9.56 16.91 -3.13
N GLY A 338 9.77 16.59 -1.86
CA GLY A 338 9.38 15.27 -1.35
C GLY A 338 10.24 14.74 -0.22
N ALA A 339 10.34 13.41 -0.17
CA ALA A 339 11.13 12.69 0.82
C ALA A 339 12.47 12.22 0.22
N VAL A 340 13.56 12.55 0.88
CA VAL A 340 14.92 12.09 0.52
C VAL A 340 15.40 11.15 1.61
N LEU A 341 15.81 9.95 1.23
CA LEU A 341 16.34 8.93 2.13
C LEU A 341 17.77 8.57 1.73
N LEU A 342 18.72 8.94 2.56
CA LEU A 342 20.13 8.61 2.40
C LEU A 342 20.46 7.47 3.35
N VAL A 343 20.57 6.24 2.85
CA VAL A 343 20.76 5.04 3.69
C VAL A 343 21.79 4.11 3.07
N GLY A 344 22.99 4.15 3.57
CA GLY A 344 24.11 3.33 3.11
C GLY A 344 25.39 3.67 3.84
N ASP A 345 26.47 3.06 3.41
CA ASP A 345 27.80 3.40 3.95
C ASP A 345 28.27 4.74 3.37
N GLY A 346 28.70 5.65 4.23
CA GLY A 346 29.17 6.99 3.80
C GLY A 346 28.05 7.96 3.41
N SER A 347 26.79 7.68 3.77
CA SER A 347 25.67 8.57 3.42
C SER A 347 25.89 10.00 3.90
N ARG A 348 25.90 10.93 2.95
CA ARG A 348 26.13 12.36 3.18
C ARG A 348 25.21 13.19 2.29
N LEU A 349 24.70 14.28 2.83
CA LEU A 349 23.97 15.31 2.09
C LEU A 349 24.87 16.53 1.87
N THR A 350 24.97 17.01 0.66
CA THR A 350 25.60 18.30 0.35
C THR A 350 24.61 19.19 -0.41
N LEU A 351 24.31 20.36 0.11
CA LEU A 351 23.50 21.38 -0.55
C LEU A 351 24.36 22.61 -0.82
N GLU A 352 24.42 23.03 -2.08
CA GLU A 352 25.26 24.13 -2.54
C GLU A 352 24.53 25.07 -3.51
N GLY A 353 24.96 26.32 -3.57
CA GLY A 353 24.37 27.33 -4.46
C GLY A 353 22.99 27.77 -4.00
N ASP A 354 22.03 27.81 -4.92
CA ASP A 354 20.62 28.13 -4.69
C ASP A 354 19.75 26.87 -4.60
N SER A 355 20.36 25.69 -4.33
CA SER A 355 19.65 24.43 -4.28
C SER A 355 18.62 24.41 -3.17
N MET A 356 17.50 23.70 -3.40
CA MET A 356 16.37 23.67 -2.45
C MET A 356 15.77 22.28 -2.32
N ILE A 357 15.49 21.87 -1.08
CA ILE A 357 14.62 20.71 -0.79
C ILE A 357 13.41 21.21 -0.04
N ILE A 358 12.20 20.86 -0.54
CA ILE A 358 10.91 21.09 0.15
C ILE A 358 10.31 19.74 0.54
N GLY A 359 10.39 19.41 1.82
CA GLY A 359 9.96 18.12 2.33
C GLY A 359 10.78 17.67 3.51
N SER A 360 11.49 16.56 3.40
CA SER A 360 12.39 16.10 4.45
C SER A 360 13.51 15.21 3.91
N VAL A 361 14.65 15.28 4.58
CA VAL A 361 15.80 14.40 4.38
C VAL A 361 16.04 13.57 5.63
N VAL A 362 16.19 12.26 5.44
CA VAL A 362 16.58 11.33 6.50
C VAL A 362 17.92 10.70 6.14
N ILE A 363 18.90 10.82 7.03
CA ILE A 363 20.26 10.30 6.82
C ILE A 363 20.54 9.22 7.85
N ALA A 364 20.94 8.02 7.38
CA ALA A 364 21.32 6.91 8.23
C ALA A 364 22.51 6.16 7.62
N ASN A 365 23.63 6.14 8.32
CA ASN A 365 24.74 5.26 8.00
C ASN A 365 24.58 3.89 8.63
N ARG A 366 25.01 2.86 7.90
CA ARG A 366 24.91 1.47 8.31
C ARG A 366 26.01 1.09 9.33
N THR A 367 27.21 1.62 9.17
CA THR A 367 28.36 1.23 9.98
C THR A 367 28.62 2.22 11.11
N THR A 368 28.95 1.68 12.28
CA THR A 368 29.40 2.44 13.46
C THR A 368 30.89 2.79 13.42
N SER A 369 31.63 2.34 12.38
CA SER A 369 33.05 2.66 12.20
C SER A 369 33.24 4.15 11.87
N HIS A 370 34.47 4.67 12.01
CA HIS A 370 34.79 6.08 11.74
C HIS A 370 34.41 6.56 10.31
N ALA A 371 34.31 5.62 9.35
CA ALA A 371 33.74 5.87 8.02
C ALA A 371 32.20 6.00 8.02
N GLY A 372 31.54 5.66 9.13
CA GLY A 372 30.09 5.59 9.26
C GLY A 372 29.42 6.80 9.89
N ARG A 373 30.06 7.98 9.88
CA ARG A 373 29.40 9.20 10.35
C ARG A 373 28.38 9.69 9.32
N ALA A 374 27.14 9.85 9.74
CA ALA A 374 26.16 10.56 8.94
C ALA A 374 26.61 12.00 8.77
N GLY A 375 26.82 12.45 7.55
CA GLY A 375 27.33 13.78 7.25
C GLY A 375 26.30 14.66 6.55
N PHE A 376 26.40 15.95 6.77
CA PHE A 376 25.73 16.93 5.93
C PHE A 376 26.56 18.21 5.79
N ALA A 377 26.46 18.84 4.62
CA ALA A 377 27.03 20.15 4.33
C ALA A 377 25.95 21.05 3.72
N ILE A 378 25.72 22.21 4.31
CA ILE A 378 24.78 23.20 3.79
C ILE A 378 25.55 24.49 3.58
N ARG A 379 25.63 24.94 2.32
CA ARG A 379 26.49 26.04 1.88
C ARG A 379 25.71 27.10 1.11
N ASP A 380 26.30 28.25 0.97
CA ASP A 380 25.79 29.36 0.14
C ASP A 380 24.38 29.83 0.52
N ARG A 381 23.45 29.75 -0.42
CA ARG A 381 22.03 30.11 -0.28
C ARG A 381 21.10 28.87 -0.30
N ALA A 382 21.67 27.70 -0.09
CA ALA A 382 20.93 26.45 -0.10
C ALA A 382 19.82 26.45 0.98
N GLN A 383 18.69 25.86 0.66
CA GLN A 383 17.50 25.85 1.52
C GLN A 383 16.94 24.46 1.74
N LEU A 384 16.56 24.19 2.97
CA LEU A 384 15.84 22.97 3.34
C LEU A 384 14.62 23.34 4.15
N HIS A 385 13.42 23.08 3.59
CA HIS A 385 12.14 23.41 4.18
C HIS A 385 11.34 22.16 4.51
N PHE A 386 10.73 22.14 5.68
CA PHE A 386 9.71 21.12 5.98
C PHE A 386 8.45 21.37 5.14
N SER A 387 7.86 20.28 4.61
CA SER A 387 6.56 20.33 3.94
C SER A 387 5.77 19.06 4.17
N GLN A 388 4.68 19.19 4.89
CA GLN A 388 3.75 18.07 5.08
C GLN A 388 2.98 17.74 3.80
N GLU A 389 2.77 18.73 2.93
CA GLU A 389 2.10 18.54 1.64
C GLU A 389 2.92 17.62 0.74
N THR A 390 4.22 17.89 0.57
CA THR A 390 5.10 17.09 -0.27
C THR A 390 5.29 15.68 0.29
N LEU A 391 5.39 15.54 1.61
CA LEU A 391 5.50 14.24 2.27
C LEU A 391 4.24 13.39 2.12
N ARG A 392 3.04 14.00 2.16
CA ARG A 392 1.79 13.30 1.84
C ARG A 392 1.74 12.89 0.38
N GLY A 393 2.22 13.75 -0.54
CA GLY A 393 2.38 13.44 -1.96
C GLY A 393 3.29 12.23 -2.15
N ALA A 394 4.47 12.24 -1.55
CA ALA A 394 5.43 11.14 -1.57
C ALA A 394 4.84 9.83 -0.99
N ALA A 395 4.11 9.90 0.13
CA ALA A 395 3.45 8.75 0.73
C ALA A 395 2.39 8.11 -0.18
N ARG A 396 1.69 8.90 -1.00
CA ARG A 396 0.68 8.40 -1.96
C ARG A 396 1.30 7.59 -3.11
N LEU A 397 2.56 7.83 -3.43
CA LEU A 397 3.28 7.04 -4.45
C LEU A 397 3.55 5.61 -3.95
N LEU A 398 3.60 5.43 -2.65
CA LEU A 398 3.86 4.17 -2.00
C LEU A 398 2.53 3.45 -1.79
N SER A 399 2.09 2.70 -2.79
CA SER A 399 0.87 1.90 -2.68
C SER A 399 1.15 0.53 -2.05
N ALA A 400 0.23 0.07 -1.21
CA ALA A 400 0.26 -1.30 -0.72
C ALA A 400 0.12 -2.27 -1.91
N ARG A 401 1.10 -3.16 -2.10
CA ARG A 401 1.13 -4.13 -3.21
C ARG A 401 0.57 -5.46 -2.75
N LEU A 402 -0.32 -6.03 -3.55
CA LEU A 402 -0.73 -7.43 -3.41
C LEU A 402 0.45 -8.33 -3.78
N ARG A 403 0.84 -9.20 -2.86
CA ARG A 403 1.64 -10.39 -3.10
C ARG A 403 0.67 -11.53 -3.24
N THR A 404 0.14 -11.74 -4.45
CA THR A 404 -0.72 -12.90 -4.75
C THR A 404 0.11 -14.17 -4.76
N TRP A 405 -0.50 -15.20 -4.30
CA TRP A 405 -0.05 -16.60 -4.27
C TRP A 405 -0.92 -17.49 -5.15
#